data_3196164b7ec45b0809839f54f3558792
#
_entry.id   3196164b7ec45b0809839f54f3558792
#
_cell.length_a   1.000
_cell.length_b   1.000
_cell.length_c   1.000
_cell.angle_alpha   90.00
_cell.angle_beta   90.00
_cell.angle_gamma   90.00
#
_symmetry.space_group_name_H-M   'P 1'
#
loop_
_entity.id
_entity.type
_entity.pdbx_description
1 polymer ?
#
loop_
_entity_poly.entity_id
_entity_poly.type
_entity_poly.pdbx_seq_one_letter_code
_entity_poly.pdbx_strand_id
1 'polypeptide(L)'
;MRPERAMERRRFLKGTLGAASLVALSGCDNLTQSSWFPSILNKAERLTEAVQRAVTPKDALAKEYGEADISKIFPANGNTDPGTEQYAKHVAQNFSGWMLEVVGLVQTPRSWSLAALKELPARTQITRHDCVEGWSAIGKWTGIPVGDLMRQVEPLPNARYAVFHCADVDDEGIAYYESIAVADCYHPRRFWRTSSLV
;
A
#
# COMPACT_ATOMS: atom_id res chain seq x y z
N MET A 1 19.97 28.06 -54.95
CA MET A 1 19.65 28.57 -53.61
C MET A 1 19.62 27.43 -52.65
N ARG A 2 20.45 27.48 -51.61
CA ARG A 2 21.11 26.39 -50.91
C ARG A 2 20.21 25.59 -49.96
N PRO A 3 20.08 24.26 -50.09
CA PRO A 3 19.41 23.41 -49.10
C PRO A 3 20.20 23.21 -47.78
N GLU A 4 21.50 23.56 -47.78
CA GLU A 4 22.38 23.37 -46.60
C GLU A 4 21.97 24.18 -45.36
N ARG A 5 21.50 25.40 -45.50
CA ARG A 5 21.12 26.26 -44.35
C ARG A 5 19.89 25.76 -43.58
N ALA A 6 19.01 25.05 -44.27
CA ALA A 6 17.82 24.50 -43.60
C ALA A 6 18.14 23.25 -42.76
N MET A 7 19.16 22.48 -43.16
CA MET A 7 19.61 21.28 -42.43
C MET A 7 20.42 21.65 -41.19
N GLU A 8 21.21 22.72 -41.22
CA GLU A 8 21.93 23.22 -40.05
C GLU A 8 20.99 23.77 -38.96
N ARG A 9 19.95 24.52 -39.34
CA ARG A 9 18.94 25.02 -38.40
C ARG A 9 18.18 23.90 -37.71
N ARG A 10 17.80 22.83 -38.42
CA ARG A 10 17.15 21.67 -37.84
C ARG A 10 18.05 20.88 -36.90
N ARG A 11 19.33 20.73 -37.22
CA ARG A 11 20.34 20.08 -36.35
C ARG A 11 20.59 20.91 -35.09
N PHE A 12 20.70 22.24 -35.23
CA PHE A 12 20.85 23.14 -34.11
C PHE A 12 19.63 23.08 -33.15
N LEU A 13 18.40 23.15 -33.69
CA LEU A 13 17.18 23.07 -32.91
C LEU A 13 17.03 21.71 -32.21
N LYS A 14 17.37 20.62 -32.87
CA LYS A 14 17.36 19.28 -32.25
C LYS A 14 18.44 19.14 -31.16
N GLY A 15 19.60 19.69 -31.37
CA GLY A 15 20.70 19.71 -30.41
C GLY A 15 20.38 20.55 -29.17
N THR A 16 19.80 21.74 -29.36
CA THR A 16 19.38 22.61 -28.24
C THR A 16 18.19 22.05 -27.48
N LEU A 17 17.21 21.43 -28.16
CA LEU A 17 16.11 20.72 -27.47
C LEU A 17 16.62 19.53 -26.67
N GLY A 18 17.54 18.73 -27.22
CA GLY A 18 18.16 17.60 -26.55
C GLY A 18 18.97 18.01 -25.31
N ALA A 19 19.79 19.09 -25.45
CA ALA A 19 20.55 19.62 -24.33
C ALA A 19 19.65 20.23 -23.25
N ALA A 20 18.59 20.95 -23.61
CA ALA A 20 17.62 21.50 -22.69
C ALA A 20 16.86 20.39 -21.93
N SER A 21 16.55 19.27 -22.60
CA SER A 21 15.91 18.11 -21.97
C SER A 21 16.83 17.42 -20.95
N LEU A 22 18.12 17.29 -21.25
CA LEU A 22 19.11 16.71 -20.32
C LEU A 22 19.32 17.60 -19.10
N VAL A 23 19.37 18.91 -19.26
CA VAL A 23 19.46 19.86 -18.13
C VAL A 23 18.19 19.87 -17.30
N ALA A 24 17.01 19.71 -17.91
CA ALA A 24 15.75 19.61 -17.18
C ALA A 24 15.66 18.31 -16.35
N LEU A 25 16.18 17.19 -16.86
CA LEU A 25 16.19 15.91 -16.13
C LEU A 25 17.17 15.92 -14.95
N SER A 26 18.37 16.51 -15.10
CA SER A 26 19.33 16.66 -14.01
C SER A 26 18.90 17.72 -12.96
N GLY A 27 18.00 18.62 -13.33
CA GLY A 27 17.40 19.61 -12.42
C GLY A 27 16.47 19.00 -11.39
N CYS A 28 15.87 17.82 -11.66
CA CYS A 28 14.95 17.17 -10.74
C CYS A 28 15.64 16.71 -9.46
N ASP A 29 16.86 16.16 -9.52
CA ASP A 29 17.60 15.70 -8.35
C ASP A 29 17.98 16.87 -7.42
N ASN A 30 18.43 17.99 -7.98
CA ASN A 30 18.73 19.19 -7.20
C ASN A 30 17.48 19.81 -6.56
N LEU A 31 16.32 19.73 -7.23
CA LEU A 31 15.06 20.21 -6.72
C LEU A 31 14.59 19.36 -5.53
N THR A 32 14.64 18.04 -5.65
CA THR A 32 14.21 17.12 -4.58
C THR A 32 15.09 17.19 -3.34
N GLN A 33 16.36 17.55 -3.50
CA GLN A 33 17.30 17.75 -2.39
C GLN A 33 17.24 19.16 -1.79
N SER A 34 16.47 20.09 -2.38
CA SER A 34 16.31 21.44 -1.83
C SER A 34 15.43 21.44 -0.57
N SER A 35 15.69 22.36 0.37
CA SER A 35 14.95 22.43 1.64
C SER A 35 13.49 22.88 1.48
N TRP A 36 13.15 23.56 0.39
CA TRP A 36 11.82 24.15 0.17
C TRP A 36 10.90 23.29 -0.71
N PHE A 37 11.45 22.58 -1.69
CA PHE A 37 10.65 21.84 -2.67
C PHE A 37 9.85 20.66 -2.06
N PRO A 38 10.42 19.83 -1.15
CA PRO A 38 9.64 18.84 -0.42
C PRO A 38 8.46 19.44 0.35
N SER A 39 8.63 20.65 0.88
CA SER A 39 7.53 21.36 1.57
C SER A 39 6.38 21.73 0.62
N ILE A 40 6.68 22.10 -0.63
CA ILE A 40 5.65 22.35 -1.65
C ILE A 40 4.95 21.06 -2.06
N LEU A 41 5.70 19.97 -2.27
CA LEU A 41 5.12 18.66 -2.60
C LEU A 41 4.18 18.18 -1.49
N ASN A 42 4.59 18.29 -0.23
CA ASN A 42 3.74 17.95 0.91
C ASN A 42 2.44 18.79 0.99
N LYS A 43 2.51 20.06 0.60
CA LYS A 43 1.30 20.91 0.52
C LYS A 43 0.39 20.49 -0.63
N ALA A 44 0.96 20.16 -1.79
CA ALA A 44 0.22 19.67 -2.95
C ALA A 44 -0.45 18.32 -2.65
N GLU A 45 0.26 17.41 -1.98
CA GLU A 45 -0.28 16.14 -1.50
C GLU A 45 -1.49 16.34 -0.58
N ARG A 46 -1.34 17.18 0.45
CA ARG A 46 -2.44 17.51 1.36
C ARG A 46 -3.65 18.13 0.66
N LEU A 47 -3.41 19.00 -0.33
CA LEU A 47 -4.49 19.58 -1.12
C LEU A 47 -5.20 18.51 -1.95
N THR A 48 -4.44 17.63 -2.60
CA THR A 48 -4.97 16.51 -3.40
C THR A 48 -5.79 15.58 -2.50
N GLU A 49 -5.28 15.21 -1.34
CA GLU A 49 -5.99 14.41 -0.34
C GLU A 49 -7.29 15.09 0.10
N ALA A 50 -7.24 16.38 0.42
CA ALA A 50 -8.42 17.12 0.83
C ALA A 50 -9.50 17.17 -0.27
N VAL A 51 -9.11 17.40 -1.52
CA VAL A 51 -10.02 17.37 -2.67
C VAL A 51 -10.61 15.98 -2.88
N GLN A 52 -9.80 14.93 -2.85
CA GLN A 52 -10.29 13.56 -3.00
C GLN A 52 -11.27 13.19 -1.87
N ARG A 53 -10.95 13.55 -0.63
CA ARG A 53 -11.86 13.31 0.52
C ARG A 53 -13.15 14.13 0.42
N ALA A 54 -13.12 15.32 -0.18
CA ALA A 54 -14.31 16.15 -0.38
C ALA A 54 -15.25 15.59 -1.46
N VAL A 55 -14.70 14.97 -2.52
CA VAL A 55 -15.51 14.44 -3.63
C VAL A 55 -15.86 12.95 -3.47
N THR A 56 -15.14 12.22 -2.60
CA THR A 56 -15.42 10.81 -2.35
C THR A 56 -16.25 10.68 -1.06
N PRO A 57 -17.45 10.09 -1.11
CA PRO A 57 -18.25 9.84 0.08
C PRO A 57 -17.44 9.00 1.09
N LYS A 58 -17.53 9.35 2.38
CA LYS A 58 -16.79 8.66 3.45
C LYS A 58 -17.16 7.18 3.59
N ASP A 59 -18.35 6.83 3.15
CA ASP A 59 -18.94 5.48 3.14
C ASP A 59 -18.95 4.83 1.75
N ALA A 60 -18.23 5.43 0.77
CA ALA A 60 -18.10 4.85 -0.55
C ALA A 60 -17.49 3.45 -0.45
N LEU A 61 -18.27 2.45 -0.85
CA LEU A 61 -17.85 1.05 -0.85
C LEU A 61 -17.45 0.62 -2.26
N ALA A 62 -16.34 -0.11 -2.37
CA ALA A 62 -16.00 -0.81 -3.61
C ALA A 62 -17.13 -1.78 -3.98
N LYS A 63 -17.34 -1.99 -5.27
CA LYS A 63 -18.31 -2.96 -5.78
C LYS A 63 -18.03 -4.34 -5.18
N GLU A 64 -19.06 -5.00 -4.69
CA GLU A 64 -19.02 -6.42 -4.34
C GLU A 64 -19.49 -7.27 -5.53
N TYR A 65 -18.95 -8.46 -5.61
CA TYR A 65 -19.19 -9.43 -6.67
C TYR A 65 -19.83 -10.68 -6.09
N GLY A 66 -20.41 -11.52 -6.94
CA GLY A 66 -20.98 -12.82 -6.56
C GLY A 66 -19.92 -13.93 -6.57
N GLU A 67 -20.27 -15.08 -5.99
CA GLU A 67 -19.41 -16.29 -6.00
C GLU A 67 -19.03 -16.73 -7.43
N ALA A 68 -19.92 -16.54 -8.39
CA ALA A 68 -19.69 -16.89 -9.80
C ALA A 68 -18.65 -15.99 -10.49
N ASP A 69 -18.38 -14.80 -9.93
CA ASP A 69 -17.44 -13.83 -10.49
C ASP A 69 -16.00 -14.06 -10.00
N ILE A 70 -15.79 -14.96 -9.03
CA ILE A 70 -14.46 -15.24 -8.47
C ILE A 70 -13.54 -15.73 -9.59
N SER A 71 -12.38 -15.10 -9.68
CA SER A 71 -11.38 -15.45 -10.69
C SER A 71 -10.84 -16.85 -10.46
N LYS A 72 -10.78 -17.64 -11.52
CA LYS A 72 -10.23 -19.02 -11.48
C LYS A 72 -8.74 -19.03 -11.07
N ILE A 73 -8.03 -17.97 -11.40
CA ILE A 73 -6.63 -17.77 -11.06
C ILE A 73 -6.53 -16.44 -10.34
N PHE A 74 -5.92 -16.46 -9.16
CA PHE A 74 -5.54 -15.27 -8.43
C PHE A 74 -4.00 -15.27 -8.33
N PRO A 75 -3.30 -14.41 -9.09
CA PRO A 75 -1.83 -14.38 -9.07
C PRO A 75 -1.32 -14.03 -7.67
N ALA A 76 -0.18 -14.60 -7.30
CA ALA A 76 0.52 -14.15 -6.12
C ALA A 76 1.09 -12.73 -6.37
N ASN A 77 1.01 -11.86 -5.38
CA ASN A 77 1.69 -10.59 -5.38
C ASN A 77 2.94 -10.74 -4.50
N GLY A 78 4.09 -10.53 -5.08
CA GLY A 78 5.36 -10.83 -4.41
C GLY A 78 5.61 -12.33 -4.26
N ASN A 79 6.13 -12.74 -3.12
CA ASN A 79 6.41 -14.14 -2.83
C ASN A 79 5.34 -14.77 -1.91
N THR A 80 5.27 -16.09 -1.91
CA THR A 80 4.38 -16.88 -1.02
C THR A 80 5.14 -17.51 0.14
N ASP A 81 6.47 -17.43 0.12
CA ASP A 81 7.38 -17.88 1.17
C ASP A 81 8.51 -16.85 1.32
N PRO A 82 8.56 -16.11 2.43
CA PRO A 82 9.62 -15.13 2.68
C PRO A 82 11.03 -15.72 2.76
N GLY A 83 11.17 -17.04 2.85
CA GLY A 83 12.45 -17.72 2.95
C GLY A 83 13.22 -17.44 4.25
N THR A 84 12.60 -16.79 5.24
CA THR A 84 13.26 -16.47 6.50
C THR A 84 13.18 -17.62 7.49
N GLU A 85 14.23 -17.79 8.32
CA GLU A 85 14.25 -18.82 9.36
C GLU A 85 13.09 -18.65 10.36
N GLN A 86 12.74 -17.40 10.68
CA GLN A 86 11.64 -17.12 11.56
C GLN A 86 10.29 -17.57 10.99
N TYR A 87 10.04 -17.31 9.71
CA TYR A 87 8.83 -17.76 9.05
C TYR A 87 8.76 -19.29 8.98
N ALA A 88 9.87 -19.95 8.64
CA ALA A 88 9.95 -21.41 8.64
C ALA A 88 9.63 -22.03 10.01
N LYS A 89 10.09 -21.42 11.11
CA LYS A 89 9.71 -21.82 12.47
C LYS A 89 8.20 -21.69 12.73
N HIS A 90 7.59 -20.60 12.30
CA HIS A 90 6.14 -20.42 12.42
C HIS A 90 5.37 -21.46 11.62
N VAL A 91 5.79 -21.74 10.38
CA VAL A 91 5.18 -22.81 9.54
C VAL A 91 5.28 -24.17 10.23
N ALA A 92 6.47 -24.55 10.72
CA ALA A 92 6.70 -25.84 11.41
C ALA A 92 5.82 -26.02 12.67
N GLN A 93 5.41 -24.91 13.30
CA GLN A 93 4.55 -24.89 14.49
C GLN A 93 3.09 -24.58 14.18
N ASN A 94 2.67 -24.61 12.90
CA ASN A 94 1.34 -24.17 12.46
C ASN A 94 0.95 -22.80 13.03
N PHE A 95 1.89 -21.88 13.12
CA PHE A 95 1.73 -20.52 13.65
C PHE A 95 1.21 -20.45 15.10
N SER A 96 1.34 -21.52 15.89
CA SER A 96 0.82 -21.55 17.28
C SER A 96 1.49 -20.52 18.19
N GLY A 97 2.75 -20.19 17.93
CA GLY A 97 3.50 -19.16 18.66
C GLY A 97 3.48 -17.78 17.99
N TRP A 98 2.77 -17.62 16.87
CA TRP A 98 2.69 -16.33 16.20
C TRP A 98 1.71 -15.39 16.90
N MET A 99 2.08 -14.11 17.00
CA MET A 99 1.29 -13.07 17.63
C MET A 99 1.14 -11.87 16.68
N LEU A 100 -0.07 -11.32 16.64
CA LEU A 100 -0.28 -9.97 16.10
C LEU A 100 -0.08 -8.98 17.25
N GLU A 101 0.91 -8.12 17.11
CA GLU A 101 1.20 -7.08 18.10
C GLU A 101 0.75 -5.72 17.56
N VAL A 102 0.03 -4.96 18.37
CA VAL A 102 -0.31 -3.57 18.08
C VAL A 102 0.26 -2.70 19.19
N VAL A 103 1.25 -1.90 18.82
CA VAL A 103 2.05 -1.07 19.73
C VAL A 103 2.24 0.34 19.17
N GLY A 104 2.93 1.20 19.89
CA GLY A 104 3.24 2.57 19.46
C GLY A 104 2.25 3.58 20.06
N LEU A 105 1.70 4.48 19.25
CA LEU A 105 0.81 5.55 19.70
C LEU A 105 -0.61 5.06 19.96
N VAL A 106 -0.75 4.15 20.92
CA VAL A 106 -2.02 3.59 21.38
C VAL A 106 -2.12 3.69 22.90
N GLN A 107 -3.34 3.81 23.43
CA GLN A 107 -3.60 3.87 24.87
C GLN A 107 -3.32 2.52 25.54
N THR A 108 -3.72 1.44 24.87
CA THR A 108 -3.65 0.07 25.39
C THR A 108 -2.95 -0.83 24.37
N PRO A 109 -1.60 -0.92 24.39
CA PRO A 109 -0.89 -1.90 23.56
C PRO A 109 -1.40 -3.32 23.81
N ARG A 110 -1.55 -4.10 22.72
CA ARG A 110 -2.13 -5.43 22.78
C ARG A 110 -1.47 -6.41 21.83
N SER A 111 -1.50 -7.67 22.20
CA SER A 111 -1.08 -8.79 21.37
C SER A 111 -2.18 -9.86 21.34
N TRP A 112 -2.38 -10.47 20.18
CA TRP A 112 -3.33 -11.57 19.99
C TRP A 112 -2.63 -12.75 19.33
N SER A 113 -2.85 -13.95 19.85
CA SER A 113 -2.49 -15.16 19.13
C SER A 113 -3.38 -15.36 17.91
N LEU A 114 -2.92 -16.13 16.92
CA LEU A 114 -3.74 -16.46 15.75
C LEU A 114 -5.06 -17.15 16.17
N ALA A 115 -5.04 -17.97 17.22
CA ALA A 115 -6.25 -18.60 17.76
C ALA A 115 -7.22 -17.54 18.29
N ALA A 116 -6.74 -16.61 19.13
CA ALA A 116 -7.57 -15.53 19.67
C ALA A 116 -8.15 -14.61 18.58
N LEU A 117 -7.39 -14.35 17.52
CA LEU A 117 -7.90 -13.60 16.37
C LEU A 117 -9.04 -14.33 15.65
N LYS A 118 -8.96 -15.66 15.50
CA LYS A 118 -9.99 -16.46 14.83
C LYS A 118 -11.32 -16.51 15.60
N GLU A 119 -11.32 -16.21 16.88
CA GLU A 119 -12.53 -16.11 17.70
C GLU A 119 -13.25 -14.76 17.58
N LEU A 120 -12.56 -13.73 17.00
CA LEU A 120 -13.17 -12.43 16.79
C LEU A 120 -14.15 -12.46 15.61
N PRO A 121 -15.20 -11.61 15.64
CA PRO A 121 -16.14 -11.50 14.53
C PRO A 121 -15.42 -11.23 13.22
N ALA A 122 -15.58 -12.12 12.25
CA ALA A 122 -15.00 -11.98 10.92
C ALA A 122 -16.05 -11.51 9.90
N ARG A 123 -15.58 -10.84 8.86
CA ARG A 123 -16.38 -10.45 7.71
C ARG A 123 -15.82 -11.09 6.45
N THR A 124 -16.73 -11.52 5.57
CA THR A 124 -16.39 -11.99 4.22
C THR A 124 -16.86 -10.99 3.19
N GLN A 125 -16.06 -10.76 2.16
CA GLN A 125 -16.41 -9.95 0.98
C GLN A 125 -15.76 -10.52 -0.26
N ILE A 126 -16.41 -10.30 -1.42
CA ILE A 126 -15.89 -10.67 -2.74
C ILE A 126 -15.62 -9.38 -3.49
N THR A 127 -14.37 -9.05 -3.70
CA THR A 127 -13.96 -7.79 -4.30
C THR A 127 -12.87 -7.98 -5.35
N ARG A 128 -12.83 -7.06 -6.31
CA ARG A 128 -11.75 -6.97 -7.29
C ARG A 128 -10.51 -6.40 -6.61
N HIS A 129 -9.40 -7.00 -6.91
CA HIS A 129 -8.06 -6.53 -6.60
C HIS A 129 -7.37 -6.12 -7.90
N ASP A 130 -6.84 -4.91 -7.94
CA ASP A 130 -6.04 -4.39 -9.04
C ASP A 130 -4.60 -4.25 -8.53
N CYS A 131 -3.68 -4.99 -9.14
CA CYS A 131 -2.28 -4.97 -8.75
C CYS A 131 -1.49 -3.95 -9.56
N VAL A 132 -0.48 -3.34 -8.94
CA VAL A 132 0.46 -2.43 -9.63
C VAL A 132 1.27 -3.13 -10.74
N GLU A 133 1.38 -4.45 -10.69
CA GLU A 133 1.98 -5.28 -11.74
C GLU A 133 1.12 -5.37 -13.00
N GLY A 134 -0.08 -4.74 -13.03
CA GLY A 134 -0.93 -4.62 -14.20
C GLY A 134 -1.95 -5.75 -14.39
N TRP A 135 -2.15 -6.62 -13.42
CA TRP A 135 -3.22 -7.63 -13.44
C TRP A 135 -4.35 -7.28 -12.47
N SER A 136 -5.52 -7.85 -12.72
CA SER A 136 -6.70 -7.74 -11.86
C SER A 136 -7.32 -9.10 -11.64
N ALA A 137 -7.79 -9.35 -10.43
CA ALA A 137 -8.52 -10.58 -10.09
C ALA A 137 -9.60 -10.30 -9.04
N ILE A 138 -10.67 -11.10 -9.07
CA ILE A 138 -11.74 -11.05 -8.07
C ILE A 138 -11.50 -12.18 -7.08
N GLY A 139 -11.35 -11.82 -5.81
CA GLY A 139 -11.08 -12.76 -4.72
C GLY A 139 -12.13 -12.69 -3.62
N LYS A 140 -12.33 -13.81 -2.95
CA LYS A 140 -13.12 -13.92 -1.73
C LYS A 140 -12.20 -13.79 -0.52
N TRP A 141 -12.49 -12.84 0.33
CA TRP A 141 -11.66 -12.48 1.46
C TRP A 141 -12.43 -12.60 2.76
N THR A 142 -11.86 -13.26 3.74
CA THR A 142 -12.42 -13.32 5.09
C THR A 142 -11.39 -12.83 6.09
N GLY A 143 -11.81 -11.96 7.00
CA GLY A 143 -10.92 -11.41 8.02
C GLY A 143 -11.64 -10.56 9.04
N ILE A 144 -10.90 -10.13 10.05
CA ILE A 144 -11.38 -9.28 11.14
C ILE A 144 -11.31 -7.83 10.67
N PRO A 145 -12.38 -7.03 10.84
CA PRO A 145 -12.31 -5.59 10.56
C PRO A 145 -11.17 -4.93 11.36
N VAL A 146 -10.28 -4.23 10.68
CA VAL A 146 -9.15 -3.55 11.34
C VAL A 146 -9.65 -2.56 12.39
N GLY A 147 -10.77 -1.89 12.11
CA GLY A 147 -11.41 -0.98 13.07
C GLY A 147 -11.78 -1.64 14.41
N ASP A 148 -12.07 -2.96 14.43
CA ASP A 148 -12.38 -3.68 15.68
C ASP A 148 -11.13 -3.88 16.53
N LEU A 149 -9.99 -4.13 15.90
CA LEU A 149 -8.70 -4.17 16.59
C LEU A 149 -8.28 -2.78 17.08
N MET A 150 -8.45 -1.75 16.23
CA MET A 150 -8.12 -0.37 16.59
C MET A 150 -8.96 0.14 17.76
N ARG A 151 -10.26 -0.21 17.84
CA ARG A 151 -11.10 0.15 18.98
C ARG A 151 -10.62 -0.47 20.30
N GLN A 152 -9.98 -1.63 20.26
CA GLN A 152 -9.46 -2.30 21.45
C GLN A 152 -8.14 -1.72 21.96
N VAL A 153 -7.35 -1.11 21.07
CA VAL A 153 -6.05 -0.51 21.42
C VAL A 153 -6.12 1.00 21.65
N GLU A 154 -7.21 1.66 21.23
CA GLU A 154 -7.48 3.07 21.43
C GLU A 154 -6.33 3.97 20.93
N PRO A 155 -6.19 4.20 19.61
CA PRO A 155 -5.15 5.06 19.08
C PRO A 155 -5.19 6.46 19.69
N LEU A 156 -4.02 6.98 20.05
CA LEU A 156 -3.90 8.34 20.58
C LEU A 156 -4.24 9.39 19.50
N PRO A 157 -4.69 10.60 19.89
CA PRO A 157 -5.09 11.63 18.91
C PRO A 157 -4.00 12.06 17.95
N ASN A 158 -2.74 11.90 18.30
CA ASN A 158 -1.58 12.18 17.46
C ASN A 158 -1.13 10.97 16.60
N ALA A 159 -1.75 9.80 16.73
CA ALA A 159 -1.54 8.66 15.85
C ALA A 159 -2.17 8.96 14.47
N ARG A 160 -1.34 9.10 13.45
CA ARG A 160 -1.79 9.45 12.09
C ARG A 160 -1.90 8.24 11.17
N TYR A 161 -1.01 7.28 11.33
CA TYR A 161 -0.87 6.12 10.47
C TYR A 161 -0.79 4.85 11.29
N ALA A 162 -1.38 3.78 10.78
CA ALA A 162 -1.12 2.41 11.19
C ALA A 162 -0.14 1.80 10.17
N VAL A 163 0.96 1.27 10.66
CA VAL A 163 2.00 0.62 9.84
C VAL A 163 1.91 -0.88 10.04
N PHE A 164 1.82 -1.61 8.94
CA PHE A 164 1.74 -3.07 8.92
C PHE A 164 3.10 -3.61 8.48
N HIS A 165 3.81 -4.25 9.39
CA HIS A 165 5.05 -4.94 9.09
C HIS A 165 4.75 -6.35 8.60
N CYS A 166 5.25 -6.70 7.44
CA CYS A 166 5.06 -8.00 6.81
C CYS A 166 6.20 -8.97 7.13
N ALA A 167 5.96 -10.25 6.92
CA ALA A 167 7.01 -11.26 7.01
C ALA A 167 7.92 -11.25 5.77
N ASP A 168 7.45 -10.65 4.67
CA ASP A 168 8.19 -10.54 3.43
C ASP A 168 9.39 -9.62 3.58
N VAL A 169 10.46 -10.00 2.92
CA VAL A 169 11.68 -9.20 2.79
C VAL A 169 11.98 -9.01 1.31
N ASP A 170 12.60 -7.89 0.97
CA ASP A 170 13.12 -7.65 -0.38
C ASP A 170 14.44 -8.42 -0.61
N ASP A 171 15.01 -8.26 -1.81
CA ASP A 171 16.28 -8.90 -2.20
C ASP A 171 17.48 -8.43 -1.33
N GLU A 172 17.35 -7.31 -0.63
CA GLU A 172 18.34 -6.76 0.30
C GLU A 172 18.09 -7.22 1.75
N GLY A 173 17.04 -7.99 1.99
CA GLY A 173 16.66 -8.48 3.32
C GLY A 173 15.93 -7.44 4.18
N ILE A 174 15.44 -6.35 3.58
CA ILE A 174 14.66 -5.31 4.26
C ILE A 174 13.21 -5.75 4.34
N ALA A 175 12.63 -5.70 5.54
CA ALA A 175 11.24 -6.09 5.76
C ALA A 175 10.28 -5.16 5.03
N TYR A 176 9.35 -5.75 4.28
CA TYR A 176 8.27 -5.02 3.62
C TYR A 176 7.27 -4.47 4.64
N TYR A 177 6.80 -3.27 4.42
CA TYR A 177 5.75 -2.67 5.23
C TYR A 177 4.78 -1.85 4.37
N GLU A 178 3.54 -1.75 4.86
CA GLU A 178 2.51 -0.88 4.30
C GLU A 178 1.93 0.02 5.38
N SER A 179 1.37 1.15 4.98
CA SER A 179 0.74 2.07 5.91
C SER A 179 -0.59 2.59 5.40
N ILE A 180 -1.53 2.78 6.32
CA ILE A 180 -2.81 3.44 6.06
C ILE A 180 -3.07 4.50 7.13
N ALA A 181 -3.83 5.55 6.77
CA ALA A 181 -4.26 6.52 7.78
C ALA A 181 -5.14 5.85 8.85
N VAL A 182 -4.95 6.21 10.12
CA VAL A 182 -5.74 5.66 11.23
C VAL A 182 -7.25 5.84 10.99
N ALA A 183 -7.66 6.98 10.41
CA ALA A 183 -9.05 7.21 10.04
C ALA A 183 -9.59 6.15 9.06
N ASP A 184 -8.76 5.67 8.13
CA ASP A 184 -9.14 4.68 7.14
C ASP A 184 -9.17 3.26 7.71
N CYS A 185 -8.53 3.00 8.86
CA CYS A 185 -8.64 1.71 9.56
C CYS A 185 -10.09 1.38 9.96
N TYR A 186 -10.91 2.42 10.21
CA TYR A 186 -12.32 2.26 10.59
C TYR A 186 -13.26 2.08 9.40
N HIS A 187 -12.74 2.12 8.19
CA HIS A 187 -13.55 1.88 7.00
C HIS A 187 -14.10 0.44 7.01
N PRO A 188 -15.40 0.21 6.77
CA PRO A 188 -16.05 -1.09 6.97
C PRO A 188 -15.51 -2.23 6.09
N ARG A 189 -14.74 -1.89 5.04
CA ARG A 189 -14.13 -2.88 4.14
C ARG A 189 -12.64 -3.14 4.40
N ARG A 190 -12.07 -2.54 5.42
CA ARG A 190 -10.71 -2.81 5.87
C ARG A 190 -10.73 -3.90 6.91
N PHE A 191 -10.07 -5.03 6.64
CA PHE A 191 -10.00 -6.12 7.61
C PHE A 191 -8.64 -6.81 7.57
N TRP A 192 -8.26 -7.37 8.71
CA TRP A 192 -7.13 -8.27 8.84
C TRP A 192 -7.54 -9.65 8.35
N ARG A 193 -6.82 -10.17 7.34
CA ARG A 193 -7.14 -11.46 6.75
C ARG A 193 -6.74 -12.62 7.67
N THR A 194 -7.69 -13.53 7.94
CA THR A 194 -7.50 -14.69 8.83
C THR A 194 -7.51 -16.03 8.09
N SER A 195 -7.85 -16.04 6.79
CA SER A 195 -7.92 -17.26 5.99
C SER A 195 -7.20 -17.11 4.65
N SER A 196 -6.80 -18.24 4.08
CA SER A 196 -6.31 -18.32 2.70
C SER A 196 -7.36 -17.88 1.69
N LEU A 197 -6.94 -17.46 0.51
CA LEU A 197 -7.81 -17.40 -0.67
C LEU A 197 -8.39 -18.80 -0.90
N VAL A 198 -9.70 -18.90 -0.97
CA VAL A 198 -10.41 -20.09 -1.44
C VAL A 198 -10.76 -19.89 -2.89
#